data_05d1b9e89c6bc101a01e4437b59492c1
#
_entry.id   05d1b9e89c6bc101a01e4437b59492c1
#
_cell.length_a   1.000
_cell.length_b   1.000
_cell.length_c   1.000
_cell.angle_alpha   90.00
_cell.angle_beta   90.00
_cell.angle_gamma   90.00
#
_symmetry.space_group_name_H-M   'P 1'
#
loop_
_entity.id
_entity.type
_entity.pdbx_description
1 polymer ?
#
loop_
_entity_poly.entity_id
_entity_poly.type
_entity_poly.pdbx_seq_one_letter_code
_entity_poly.pdbx_strand_id
1 'polypeptide(L)'
;GPDTRILFDRLPLPEPAPANPIDPADRAAQVGDLLGFFWAMTPIALKYVARGNTHRAVTQLDLLLGACVQVWRLVNAPERLQAGGAHWLHPELDGDLQARLPWLGETISRRDVLDAISTLMREIEAIEPACAALGAAIPAEVAAETRRFRDAIRNDLDTPGRTMTGADHGER
;
A
#
# COMPACT_ATOMS: atom_id res chain seq x y z
N GLY A 1 16.28 2.00 -23.92
CA GLY A 1 16.53 2.40 -22.54
C GLY A 1 15.62 3.55 -22.18
N PRO A 2 15.24 3.74 -20.91
CA PRO A 2 14.43 4.88 -20.51
C PRO A 2 15.18 6.18 -20.84
N ASP A 3 14.45 7.16 -21.36
CA ASP A 3 14.97 8.51 -21.60
C ASP A 3 15.30 9.18 -20.26
N THR A 4 16.47 8.87 -19.73
CA THR A 4 16.98 9.54 -18.53
C THR A 4 17.53 10.90 -18.96
N ARG A 5 16.79 11.95 -18.70
CA ARG A 5 17.23 13.31 -18.96
C ARG A 5 18.16 13.74 -17.84
N ILE A 6 19.47 13.76 -18.12
CA ILE A 6 20.48 14.26 -17.18
C ILE A 6 20.38 15.79 -17.17
N LEU A 7 19.93 16.36 -16.06
CA LEU A 7 19.79 17.81 -15.89
C LEU A 7 21.10 18.48 -15.45
N PHE A 8 22.05 17.73 -14.86
CA PHE A 8 23.33 18.22 -14.40
C PHE A 8 24.42 17.18 -14.67
N ASP A 9 25.14 17.32 -15.77
CA ASP A 9 26.27 16.45 -16.11
C ASP A 9 27.58 17.18 -15.86
N ARG A 10 28.13 17.07 -14.67
CA ARG A 10 29.50 17.49 -14.36
C ARG A 10 30.45 16.32 -14.14
N LEU A 11 29.93 15.11 -14.01
CA LEU A 11 30.70 13.87 -13.85
C LEU A 11 30.00 12.76 -14.63
N PRO A 12 30.74 11.93 -15.38
CA PRO A 12 30.15 10.77 -16.03
C PRO A 12 29.53 9.86 -14.95
N LEU A 13 28.22 9.64 -15.03
CA LEU A 13 27.55 8.67 -14.18
C LEU A 13 28.05 7.27 -14.54
N PRO A 14 28.38 6.42 -13.58
CA PRO A 14 28.72 5.04 -13.85
C PRO A 14 27.53 4.37 -14.56
N GLU A 15 27.82 3.54 -15.55
CA GLU A 15 26.78 2.72 -16.18
C GLU A 15 26.05 1.93 -15.08
N PRO A 16 24.70 1.89 -15.12
CA PRO A 16 23.96 1.11 -14.16
C PRO A 16 24.43 -0.36 -14.25
N ALA A 17 24.78 -0.94 -13.12
CA ALA A 17 25.14 -2.34 -13.07
C ALA A 17 23.99 -3.19 -13.68
N PRO A 18 24.30 -4.26 -14.42
CA PRO A 18 23.27 -5.15 -14.94
C PRO A 18 22.43 -5.67 -13.78
N ALA A 19 21.13 -5.66 -13.95
CA ALA A 19 20.20 -6.16 -12.95
C ALA A 19 20.47 -7.65 -12.71
N ASN A 20 20.89 -8.02 -11.51
CA ASN A 20 20.94 -9.42 -11.12
C ASN A 20 19.51 -9.93 -10.92
N PRO A 21 19.15 -11.09 -11.51
CA PRO A 21 17.85 -11.69 -11.24
C PRO A 21 17.74 -12.00 -9.73
N ILE A 22 16.60 -11.68 -9.14
CA ILE A 22 16.32 -12.02 -7.75
C ILE A 22 16.13 -13.53 -7.66
N ASP A 23 16.80 -14.16 -6.69
CA ASP A 23 16.58 -15.59 -6.41
C ASP A 23 15.08 -15.84 -6.10
N PRO A 24 14.48 -16.91 -6.66
CA PRO A 24 13.07 -17.21 -6.42
C PRO A 24 12.69 -17.35 -4.93
N ALA A 25 13.59 -17.91 -4.10
CA ALA A 25 13.36 -18.05 -2.67
C ALA A 25 13.40 -16.69 -1.96
N ASP A 26 14.37 -15.83 -2.30
CA ASP A 26 14.46 -14.47 -1.78
C ASP A 26 13.25 -13.64 -2.21
N ARG A 27 12.77 -13.84 -3.43
CA ARG A 27 11.57 -13.19 -3.96
C ARG A 27 10.33 -13.59 -3.15
N ALA A 28 10.14 -14.87 -2.88
CA ALA A 28 9.02 -15.36 -2.08
C ALA A 28 9.05 -14.80 -0.66
N ALA A 29 10.24 -14.77 -0.03
CA ALA A 29 10.43 -14.19 1.29
C ALA A 29 10.10 -12.68 1.31
N GLN A 30 10.62 -11.91 0.35
CA GLN A 30 10.33 -10.47 0.24
C GLN A 30 8.84 -10.20 0.05
N VAL A 31 8.15 -10.98 -0.78
CA VAL A 31 6.68 -10.87 -0.95
C VAL A 31 5.97 -11.16 0.37
N GLY A 32 6.36 -12.20 1.10
CA GLY A 32 5.79 -12.54 2.40
C GLY A 32 5.97 -11.43 3.43
N ASP A 33 7.17 -10.84 3.51
CA ASP A 33 7.47 -9.73 4.41
C ASP A 33 6.63 -8.49 4.09
N LEU A 34 6.48 -8.15 2.81
CA LEU A 34 5.66 -7.02 2.38
C LEU A 34 4.18 -7.24 2.65
N LEU A 35 3.66 -8.45 2.46
CA LEU A 35 2.28 -8.79 2.83
C LEU A 35 2.09 -8.72 4.33
N GLY A 36 3.03 -9.23 5.12
CA GLY A 36 3.05 -9.10 6.57
C GLY A 36 3.02 -7.63 7.01
N PHE A 37 3.88 -6.82 6.43
CA PHE A 37 3.91 -5.37 6.67
C PHE A 37 2.58 -4.69 6.30
N PHE A 38 2.06 -4.95 5.10
CA PHE A 38 0.80 -4.36 4.63
C PHE A 38 -0.35 -4.66 5.60
N TRP A 39 -0.55 -5.93 5.94
CA TRP A 39 -1.64 -6.35 6.81
C TRP A 39 -1.44 -5.93 8.27
N ALA A 40 -0.20 -5.77 8.76
CA ALA A 40 0.07 -5.24 10.10
C ALA A 40 -0.15 -3.71 10.17
N MET A 41 0.14 -2.97 9.11
CA MET A 41 -0.01 -1.52 9.09
C MET A 41 -1.44 -1.05 8.76
N THR A 42 -2.22 -1.85 8.05
CA THR A 42 -3.59 -1.50 7.68
C THR A 42 -4.49 -1.21 8.89
N PRO A 43 -4.51 -2.00 9.99
CA PRO A 43 -5.28 -1.66 11.19
C PRO A 43 -4.87 -0.32 11.83
N ILE A 44 -3.61 0.07 11.71
CA ILE A 44 -3.11 1.35 12.22
C ILE A 44 -3.72 2.51 11.41
N ALA A 45 -3.73 2.41 10.08
CA ALA A 45 -4.37 3.37 9.20
C ALA A 45 -5.88 3.49 9.50
N LEU A 46 -6.56 2.35 9.59
CA LEU A 46 -7.99 2.26 9.92
C LEU A 46 -8.32 2.88 11.28
N LYS A 47 -7.46 2.68 12.29
CA LYS A 47 -7.60 3.31 13.62
C LYS A 47 -7.57 4.83 13.53
N TYR A 48 -6.73 5.42 12.68
CA TYR A 48 -6.72 6.86 12.47
C TYR A 48 -7.98 7.34 11.76
N VAL A 49 -8.49 6.58 10.78
CA VAL A 49 -9.80 6.86 10.15
C VAL A 49 -10.91 6.84 11.20
N ALA A 50 -10.99 5.80 12.03
CA ALA A 50 -12.00 5.67 13.09
C ALA A 50 -11.99 6.86 14.04
N ARG A 51 -10.82 7.38 14.38
CA ARG A 51 -10.64 8.55 15.26
C ARG A 51 -10.82 9.91 14.59
N GLY A 52 -11.10 9.94 13.28
CA GLY A 52 -11.21 11.20 12.53
C GLY A 52 -9.88 11.91 12.28
N ASN A 53 -8.74 11.25 12.55
CA ASN A 53 -7.42 11.83 12.29
C ASN A 53 -7.00 11.57 10.84
N THR A 54 -7.65 12.29 9.91
CA THR A 54 -7.47 12.13 8.46
C THR A 54 -6.03 12.34 8.03
N HIS A 55 -5.34 13.33 8.58
CA HIS A 55 -3.94 13.61 8.24
C HIS A 55 -3.02 12.41 8.52
N ARG A 56 -3.13 11.80 9.70
CA ARG A 56 -2.36 10.60 10.03
C ARG A 56 -2.76 9.39 9.20
N ALA A 57 -4.04 9.26 8.89
CA ALA A 57 -4.53 8.18 8.04
C ALA A 57 -3.95 8.27 6.61
N VAL A 58 -3.86 9.47 6.04
CA VAL A 58 -3.22 9.71 4.73
C VAL A 58 -1.73 9.36 4.73
N THR A 59 -1.00 9.71 5.81
CA THR A 59 0.41 9.31 5.94
C THR A 59 0.59 7.79 5.94
N GLN A 60 -0.34 7.06 6.60
CA GLN A 60 -0.30 5.59 6.59
C GLN A 60 -0.71 5.02 5.23
N LEU A 61 -1.61 5.68 4.51
CA LEU A 61 -2.02 5.26 3.17
C LEU A 61 -0.85 5.23 2.19
N ASP A 62 0.07 6.20 2.27
CA ASP A 62 1.27 6.23 1.44
C ASP A 62 2.18 5.02 1.67
N LEU A 63 2.36 4.59 2.92
CA LEU A 63 3.10 3.37 3.26
C LEU A 63 2.43 2.11 2.69
N LEU A 64 1.10 2.02 2.80
CA LEU A 64 0.33 0.90 2.26
C LEU A 64 0.39 0.85 0.74
N LEU A 65 0.32 2.03 0.08
CA LEU A 65 0.47 2.15 -1.35
C LEU A 65 1.85 1.66 -1.80
N GLY A 66 2.91 2.08 -1.13
CA GLY A 66 4.27 1.63 -1.41
C GLY A 66 4.42 0.11 -1.31
N ALA A 67 3.87 -0.50 -0.26
CA ALA A 67 3.88 -1.95 -0.09
C ALA A 67 3.09 -2.67 -1.20
N CYS A 68 1.89 -2.19 -1.53
CA CYS A 68 1.06 -2.73 -2.61
C CYS A 68 1.78 -2.73 -3.96
N VAL A 69 2.40 -1.61 -4.33
CA VAL A 69 3.16 -1.47 -5.57
C VAL A 69 4.36 -2.42 -5.59
N GLN A 70 5.08 -2.55 -4.48
CA GLN A 70 6.22 -3.46 -4.40
C GLN A 70 5.81 -4.93 -4.53
N VAL A 71 4.74 -5.36 -3.87
CA VAL A 71 4.18 -6.71 -4.03
C VAL A 71 3.81 -6.95 -5.49
N TRP A 72 3.09 -6.01 -6.10
CA TRP A 72 2.70 -6.13 -7.50
C TRP A 72 3.91 -6.28 -8.45
N ARG A 73 4.95 -5.47 -8.25
CA ARG A 73 6.19 -5.55 -9.05
C ARG A 73 6.92 -6.86 -8.85
N LEU A 74 7.08 -7.30 -7.60
CA LEU A 74 7.71 -8.59 -7.30
C LEU A 74 6.99 -9.75 -7.96
N VAL A 75 5.67 -9.69 -8.08
CA VAL A 75 4.88 -10.76 -8.70
C VAL A 75 4.90 -10.67 -10.23
N ASN A 76 4.68 -9.48 -10.81
CA ASN A 76 4.40 -9.32 -12.24
C ASN A 76 5.59 -8.83 -13.07
N ALA A 77 6.56 -8.14 -12.46
CA ALA A 77 7.68 -7.52 -13.17
C ALA A 77 8.96 -7.48 -12.33
N PRO A 78 9.44 -8.64 -11.82
CA PRO A 78 10.59 -8.69 -10.91
C PRO A 78 11.88 -8.13 -11.52
N GLU A 79 12.04 -8.23 -12.83
CA GLU A 79 13.18 -7.69 -13.57
C GLU A 79 13.23 -6.16 -13.56
N ARG A 80 12.14 -5.49 -13.21
CA ARG A 80 12.01 -4.04 -13.21
C ARG A 80 12.22 -3.39 -11.85
N LEU A 81 12.35 -4.18 -10.78
CA LEU A 81 12.55 -3.68 -9.42
C LEU A 81 13.78 -2.81 -9.25
N GLN A 82 14.79 -3.03 -10.09
CA GLN A 82 16.05 -2.28 -10.05
C GLN A 82 16.05 -1.01 -10.91
N ALA A 83 15.03 -0.81 -11.76
CA ALA A 83 15.01 0.28 -12.74
C ALA A 83 14.59 1.65 -12.18
N GLY A 84 14.28 1.74 -10.91
CA GLY A 84 13.95 3.01 -10.25
C GLY A 84 13.34 2.74 -8.89
N GLY A 85 13.69 3.56 -7.92
CA GLY A 85 13.28 3.38 -6.52
C GLY A 85 11.79 3.05 -6.38
N ALA A 86 11.49 2.22 -5.41
CA ALA A 86 10.16 1.69 -5.11
C ALA A 86 9.06 2.77 -4.86
N HIS A 87 9.44 4.02 -4.89
CA HIS A 87 8.60 5.14 -4.48
C HIS A 87 7.76 5.75 -5.61
N TRP A 88 7.98 5.36 -6.86
CA TRP A 88 7.35 6.06 -7.98
C TRP A 88 6.59 5.08 -8.85
N LEU A 89 5.30 5.34 -8.99
CA LEU A 89 4.50 4.74 -10.04
C LEU A 89 5.03 5.27 -11.37
N HIS A 90 5.71 4.40 -12.11
CA HIS A 90 6.14 4.74 -13.45
C HIS A 90 5.07 4.27 -14.42
N PRO A 91 4.39 5.18 -15.18
CA PRO A 91 3.25 4.81 -16.03
C PRO A 91 3.54 3.66 -16.99
N GLU A 92 4.78 3.61 -17.50
CA GLU A 92 5.21 2.56 -18.42
C GLU A 92 5.40 1.20 -17.76
N LEU A 93 5.66 1.18 -16.44
CA LEU A 93 5.93 -0.04 -15.69
C LEU A 93 4.68 -0.62 -15.03
N ASP A 94 3.79 0.27 -14.58
CA ASP A 94 2.68 -0.06 -13.69
C ASP A 94 1.34 0.50 -14.22
N GLY A 95 1.20 0.73 -15.52
CA GLY A 95 0.04 1.42 -16.11
C GLY A 95 -1.30 0.83 -15.71
N ASP A 96 -1.43 -0.50 -15.72
CA ASP A 96 -2.66 -1.17 -15.32
C ASP A 96 -2.94 -1.05 -13.82
N LEU A 97 -1.89 -1.14 -12.99
CA LEU A 97 -2.00 -0.95 -11.56
C LEU A 97 -2.35 0.50 -11.24
N GLN A 98 -1.67 1.45 -11.87
CA GLN A 98 -1.90 2.87 -11.64
C GLN A 98 -3.36 3.28 -11.89
N ALA A 99 -4.01 2.70 -12.91
CA ALA A 99 -5.42 2.97 -13.21
C ALA A 99 -6.38 2.48 -12.11
N ARG A 100 -5.98 1.49 -11.31
CA ARG A 100 -6.80 0.91 -10.23
C ARG A 100 -6.48 1.49 -8.85
N LEU A 101 -5.37 2.20 -8.69
CA LEU A 101 -4.98 2.77 -7.40
C LEU A 101 -5.85 3.97 -7.03
N PRO A 102 -6.06 4.20 -5.73
CA PRO A 102 -6.90 5.29 -5.28
C PRO A 102 -6.21 6.64 -5.49
N TRP A 103 -6.98 7.61 -5.96
CA TRP A 103 -6.57 9.02 -6.01
C TRP A 103 -7.35 9.81 -4.98
N LEU A 104 -6.65 10.60 -4.17
CA LEU A 104 -7.29 11.54 -3.24
C LEU A 104 -7.44 12.89 -3.92
N GLY A 105 -8.65 13.48 -3.83
CA GLY A 105 -8.93 14.81 -4.35
C GLY A 105 -8.36 15.93 -3.48
N GLU A 106 -8.67 17.18 -3.84
CA GLU A 106 -8.20 18.37 -3.10
C GLU A 106 -8.75 18.44 -1.67
N THR A 107 -9.99 17.95 -1.46
CA THR A 107 -10.62 17.86 -0.13
C THR A 107 -10.74 16.41 0.27
N ILE A 108 -10.07 16.03 1.36
CA ILE A 108 -10.00 14.64 1.80
C ILE A 108 -10.90 14.44 3.03
N SER A 109 -11.93 13.61 2.89
CA SER A 109 -12.79 13.17 3.98
C SER A 109 -12.31 11.85 4.61
N ARG A 110 -12.86 11.51 5.80
CA ARG A 110 -12.65 10.20 6.42
C ARG A 110 -13.07 9.05 5.50
N ARG A 111 -14.16 9.24 4.76
CA ARG A 111 -14.68 8.25 3.82
C ARG A 111 -13.73 8.04 2.66
N ASP A 112 -13.19 9.11 2.09
CA ASP A 112 -12.25 9.00 0.96
C ASP A 112 -11.02 8.19 1.35
N VAL A 113 -10.48 8.41 2.55
CA VAL A 113 -9.33 7.63 3.05
C VAL A 113 -9.72 6.17 3.30
N LEU A 114 -10.90 5.90 3.88
CA LEU A 114 -11.39 4.53 4.08
C LEU A 114 -11.56 3.80 2.75
N ASP A 115 -12.08 4.46 1.74
CA ASP A 115 -12.29 3.89 0.41
C ASP A 115 -10.96 3.65 -0.31
N ALA A 116 -9.99 4.56 -0.14
CA ALA A 116 -8.63 4.38 -0.64
C ALA A 116 -7.94 3.17 0.01
N ILE A 117 -7.97 3.04 1.34
CA ILE A 117 -7.44 1.86 2.06
C ILE A 117 -8.15 0.59 1.58
N SER A 118 -9.48 0.62 1.45
CA SER A 118 -10.27 -0.54 0.99
C SER A 118 -9.91 -0.95 -0.44
N THR A 119 -9.54 0.00 -1.29
CA THR A 119 -9.06 -0.27 -2.65
C THR A 119 -7.71 -0.99 -2.61
N LEU A 120 -6.75 -0.52 -1.82
CA LEU A 120 -5.46 -1.19 -1.67
C LEU A 120 -5.61 -2.61 -1.08
N MET A 121 -6.51 -2.80 -0.12
CA MET A 121 -6.81 -4.14 0.41
C MET A 121 -7.29 -5.08 -0.70
N ARG A 122 -8.19 -4.63 -1.57
CA ARG A 122 -8.69 -5.42 -2.70
C ARG A 122 -7.60 -5.75 -3.72
N GLU A 123 -6.69 -4.82 -4.01
CA GLU A 123 -5.56 -5.07 -4.91
C GLU A 123 -4.61 -6.12 -4.34
N ILE A 124 -4.31 -6.07 -3.03
CA ILE A 124 -3.51 -7.11 -2.36
C ILE A 124 -4.25 -8.46 -2.38
N GLU A 125 -5.53 -8.50 -2.03
CA GLU A 125 -6.34 -9.73 -2.06
C GLU A 125 -6.39 -10.35 -3.46
N ALA A 126 -6.47 -9.55 -4.49
CA ALA A 126 -6.50 -10.02 -5.88
C ALA A 126 -5.16 -10.68 -6.31
N ILE A 127 -4.04 -10.24 -5.75
CA ILE A 127 -2.71 -10.77 -6.09
C ILE A 127 -2.25 -11.90 -5.14
N GLU A 128 -2.85 -12.08 -3.97
CA GLU A 128 -2.50 -13.13 -2.98
C GLU A 128 -2.39 -14.55 -3.58
N PRO A 129 -3.27 -15.00 -4.49
CA PRO A 129 -3.11 -16.31 -5.11
C PRO A 129 -1.79 -16.46 -5.88
N ALA A 130 -1.34 -15.41 -6.56
CA ALA A 130 -0.06 -15.41 -7.26
C ALA A 130 1.12 -15.36 -6.27
N CYS A 131 0.98 -14.62 -5.16
CA CYS A 131 1.97 -14.62 -4.07
C CYS A 131 2.12 -16.02 -3.46
N ALA A 132 1.00 -16.69 -3.17
CA ALA A 132 1.00 -18.06 -2.65
C ALA A 132 1.66 -19.05 -3.63
N ALA A 133 1.42 -18.90 -4.93
CA ALA A 133 2.05 -19.72 -5.97
C ALA A 133 3.58 -19.54 -6.04
N LEU A 134 4.10 -18.37 -5.61
CA LEU A 134 5.54 -18.13 -5.43
C LEU A 134 6.10 -18.76 -4.14
N GLY A 135 5.25 -19.26 -3.26
CA GLY A 135 5.64 -19.76 -1.94
C GLY A 135 5.69 -18.70 -0.84
N ALA A 136 5.15 -17.50 -1.07
CA ALA A 136 5.11 -16.46 -0.06
C ALA A 136 4.11 -16.79 1.07
N ALA A 137 4.46 -16.41 2.30
CA ALA A 137 3.57 -16.55 3.45
C ALA A 137 2.43 -15.52 3.38
N ILE A 138 1.18 -15.99 3.49
CA ILE A 138 -0.02 -15.15 3.52
C ILE A 138 -0.53 -15.03 4.94
N PRO A 139 -0.60 -13.82 5.55
CA PRO A 139 -1.06 -13.63 6.93
C PRO A 139 -2.61 -13.61 7.02
N ALA A 140 -3.25 -14.74 6.69
CA ALA A 140 -4.69 -14.84 6.49
C ALA A 140 -5.54 -14.43 7.71
N GLU A 141 -5.08 -14.72 8.93
CA GLU A 141 -5.80 -14.37 10.17
C GLU A 141 -5.81 -12.86 10.38
N VAL A 142 -4.65 -12.20 10.24
CA VAL A 142 -4.53 -10.73 10.37
C VAL A 142 -5.36 -10.05 9.29
N ALA A 143 -5.33 -10.55 8.06
CA ALA A 143 -6.15 -10.05 6.96
C ALA A 143 -7.65 -10.15 7.27
N ALA A 144 -8.11 -11.28 7.82
CA ALA A 144 -9.52 -11.47 8.19
C ALA A 144 -9.97 -10.53 9.30
N GLU A 145 -9.16 -10.34 10.35
CA GLU A 145 -9.43 -9.38 11.43
C GLU A 145 -9.47 -7.93 10.89
N THR A 146 -8.53 -7.59 10.03
CA THR A 146 -8.45 -6.25 9.43
C THR A 146 -9.69 -5.95 8.58
N ARG A 147 -10.20 -6.92 7.82
CA ARG A 147 -11.46 -6.78 7.07
C ARG A 147 -12.65 -6.49 7.99
N ARG A 148 -12.79 -7.26 9.07
CA ARG A 148 -13.85 -7.03 10.05
C ARG A 148 -13.78 -5.63 10.66
N PHE A 149 -12.58 -5.18 10.98
CA PHE A 149 -12.37 -3.84 11.52
C PHE A 149 -12.73 -2.74 10.51
N ARG A 150 -12.31 -2.87 9.26
CA ARG A 150 -12.71 -1.97 8.17
C ARG A 150 -14.24 -1.88 8.02
N ASP A 151 -14.92 -3.02 8.02
CA ASP A 151 -16.36 -3.08 7.83
C ASP A 151 -17.12 -2.45 9.01
N ALA A 152 -16.61 -2.62 10.23
CA ALA A 152 -17.15 -1.94 11.41
C ALA A 152 -17.06 -0.41 11.28
N ILE A 153 -15.90 0.12 10.82
CA ILE A 153 -15.73 1.57 10.61
C ILE A 153 -16.66 2.05 9.49
N ARG A 154 -16.81 1.30 8.41
CA ARG A 154 -17.72 1.63 7.31
C ARG A 154 -19.16 1.75 7.80
N ASN A 155 -19.64 0.77 8.55
CA ASN A 155 -20.98 0.78 9.12
C ASN A 155 -21.20 1.96 10.05
N ASP A 156 -20.19 2.34 10.85
CA ASP A 156 -20.26 3.52 11.72
C ASP A 156 -20.36 4.82 10.93
N LEU A 157 -19.63 4.94 9.83
CA LEU A 157 -19.69 6.10 8.95
C LEU A 157 -21.00 6.18 8.14
N ASP A 158 -21.64 5.06 7.86
CA ASP A 158 -22.89 4.97 7.12
C ASP A 158 -24.13 5.18 7.98
N THR A 159 -23.99 5.12 9.32
CA THR A 159 -25.09 5.29 10.26
C THR A 159 -25.23 6.77 10.67
N PRO A 160 -26.24 7.51 10.16
CA PRO A 160 -26.41 8.91 10.53
C PRO A 160 -26.78 9.02 12.03
N GLY A 161 -26.00 9.76 12.79
CA GLY A 161 -26.37 10.19 14.16
C GLY A 161 -25.62 9.55 15.32
N ARG A 162 -24.65 8.68 15.10
CA ARG A 162 -23.74 8.18 16.15
C ARG A 162 -22.49 9.06 16.24
N THR A 163 -22.67 10.30 16.73
CA THR A 163 -21.52 11.05 17.26
C THR A 163 -21.00 10.25 18.45
N MET A 164 -19.79 9.69 18.35
CA MET A 164 -19.07 9.23 19.52
C MET A 164 -18.87 10.44 20.43
N THR A 165 -19.75 10.59 21.38
CA THR A 165 -19.61 11.52 22.49
C THR A 165 -18.28 11.19 23.14
N GLY A 166 -17.35 12.14 23.04
CA GLY A 166 -16.02 12.03 23.60
C GLY A 166 -16.10 11.59 25.04
N ALA A 167 -15.28 10.60 25.38
CA ALA A 167 -15.04 10.22 26.75
C ALA A 167 -14.67 11.49 27.54
N ASP A 168 -15.53 11.77 28.49
CA ASP A 168 -15.39 12.67 29.58
C ASP A 168 -13.93 12.66 30.12
N HIS A 169 -13.17 13.67 29.82
CA HIS A 169 -11.94 13.97 30.56
C HIS A 169 -12.36 14.54 31.91
N GLY A 170 -12.67 13.60 32.81
CA GLY A 170 -12.80 13.91 34.21
C GLY A 170 -11.58 14.69 34.70
N GLU A 171 -11.78 15.92 35.00
CA GLU A 171 -10.92 16.72 35.86
C GLU A 171 -10.63 15.97 37.17
N ARG A 172 -9.34 15.70 37.41
CA ARG A 172 -8.71 15.76 38.75
C ARG A 172 -7.21 15.99 38.60
#